data_4470a541575b4a8d3be4b7e9c2284333
#
_entry.id   4470a541575b4a8d3be4b7e9c2284333
#
_cell.length_a   1.000
_cell.length_b   1.000
_cell.length_c   1.000
_cell.angle_alpha   90.00
_cell.angle_beta   90.00
_cell.angle_gamma   90.00
#
_symmetry.space_group_name_H-M   'P 1'
#
loop_
_entity.id
_entity.type
_entity.pdbx_description
1 polymer ?
#
loop_
_entity_poly.entity_id
_entity_poly.type
_entity_poly.pdbx_seq_one_letter_code
_entity_poly.pdbx_strand_id
1 'polypeptide(L)'
;MQDLVYLVLQTTIVAKIINGGIGMEKIPKIKIIHLSTSHTGGAGIAARRLSQFLRSQELNSIFVALEDKSYETRQGEISIRRSITKKTFSLILTLFNKYLTKQTYFSVFSSSAINIKQLTSFGSPNSTIFHVHNWFNLLSIKSFDKLLKSGYQIIFTLHDQRLFTGGCHYSLHCSGFTSKCGICPQLGFPLNRFTTRNLLKISKIFNKYQSQITIVVPSKWLLNLSKSSMLLKESFVTYIPNVHFGFEILTRERGNIPTSANKSLTLGIANVEKTSNLKGTDLVDQLILKLDSEKLSTKFLYLRDFNKNKLNLTSFWAQIDFLLVLSRADNSPNVIHEAKILGIPVIATSVGGITELLNKNYDFLINPEDAVEDTLRVIRNISSMQMTDSSSRIEQDYSSLSKLNESNHLELYKLICKRFLKVS
;
A
#
# COMPACT_ATOMS: atom_id res chain seq x y z
N MET A 1 2.69 -29.89 -3.15
CA MET A 1 2.82 -29.45 -4.56
C MET A 1 2.82 -27.92 -4.71
N GLN A 2 2.02 -27.19 -3.96
CA GLN A 2 1.99 -25.70 -3.99
C GLN A 2 3.27 -25.09 -3.41
N ASP A 3 3.84 -25.63 -2.33
CA ASP A 3 5.08 -25.13 -1.76
C ASP A 3 6.31 -25.41 -2.65
N LEU A 4 6.26 -26.50 -3.43
CA LEU A 4 7.28 -26.82 -4.42
C LEU A 4 7.26 -25.82 -5.60
N VAL A 5 6.06 -25.37 -6.02
CA VAL A 5 5.89 -24.34 -7.05
C VAL A 5 6.35 -22.99 -6.55
N TYR A 6 6.13 -22.67 -5.26
CA TYR A 6 6.61 -21.44 -4.63
C TYR A 6 8.15 -21.44 -4.51
N LEU A 7 8.74 -22.56 -4.06
CA LEU A 7 10.19 -22.74 -3.97
C LEU A 7 10.84 -22.74 -5.37
N VAL A 8 10.22 -23.42 -6.36
CA VAL A 8 10.67 -23.44 -7.75
C VAL A 8 10.55 -22.06 -8.42
N LEU A 9 9.52 -21.27 -8.12
CA LEU A 9 9.43 -19.90 -8.62
C LEU A 9 10.48 -18.98 -7.97
N GLN A 10 10.70 -19.07 -6.67
CA GLN A 10 11.77 -18.30 -6.00
C GLN A 10 13.16 -18.77 -6.45
N THR A 11 13.43 -20.05 -6.50
CA THR A 11 14.75 -20.58 -6.94
C THR A 11 14.97 -20.41 -8.43
N THR A 12 13.95 -20.52 -9.27
CA THR A 12 14.06 -20.29 -10.72
C THR A 12 14.22 -18.81 -11.06
N ILE A 13 13.58 -17.92 -10.31
CA ILE A 13 13.77 -16.46 -10.44
C ILE A 13 15.19 -16.07 -10.02
N VAL A 14 15.66 -16.55 -8.88
CA VAL A 14 17.01 -16.26 -8.36
C VAL A 14 18.10 -16.89 -9.26
N ALA A 15 17.93 -18.13 -9.70
CA ALA A 15 18.91 -18.82 -10.57
C ALA A 15 19.00 -18.20 -11.97
N LYS A 16 17.91 -17.65 -12.52
CA LYS A 16 17.93 -16.96 -13.83
C LYS A 16 18.50 -15.54 -13.79
N ILE A 17 18.41 -14.88 -12.64
CA ILE A 17 19.06 -13.58 -12.41
C ILE A 17 20.59 -13.76 -12.36
N ILE A 18 21.09 -14.85 -11.78
CA ILE A 18 22.53 -15.10 -11.65
C ILE A 18 23.16 -15.49 -13.00
N ASN A 19 22.42 -16.11 -13.90
CA ASN A 19 22.97 -16.67 -15.17
C ASN A 19 22.83 -15.74 -16.40
N GLY A 20 22.57 -14.44 -16.27
CA GLY A 20 22.84 -13.39 -17.28
C GLY A 20 22.35 -13.63 -18.71
N GLY A 21 21.27 -14.37 -18.97
CA GLY A 21 20.93 -14.73 -20.33
C GLY A 21 19.46 -14.99 -20.60
N ILE A 22 18.64 -13.94 -20.69
CA ILE A 22 17.34 -14.04 -21.38
C ILE A 22 17.23 -12.84 -22.32
N GLY A 23 17.40 -13.13 -23.64
CA GLY A 23 17.05 -12.20 -24.69
C GLY A 23 15.60 -11.70 -24.49
N MET A 24 15.37 -10.41 -24.73
CA MET A 24 14.04 -9.83 -24.71
C MET A 24 13.19 -10.44 -25.82
N GLU A 25 12.58 -11.60 -25.56
CA GLU A 25 11.44 -12.03 -26.38
C GLU A 25 10.40 -10.90 -26.32
N LYS A 26 9.96 -10.44 -27.49
CA LYS A 26 8.94 -9.38 -27.62
C LYS A 26 7.74 -9.76 -26.78
N ILE A 27 7.57 -9.09 -25.63
CA ILE A 27 6.35 -9.19 -24.83
C ILE A 27 5.20 -8.74 -25.74
N PRO A 28 4.14 -9.53 -25.89
CA PRO A 28 3.03 -9.13 -26.76
C PRO A 28 2.49 -7.75 -26.34
N LYS A 29 1.94 -6.98 -27.29
CA LYS A 29 1.38 -5.63 -27.05
C LYS A 29 0.17 -5.64 -26.10
N ILE A 30 0.37 -6.18 -24.90
CA ILE A 30 -0.65 -6.25 -23.85
C ILE A 30 -0.70 -4.92 -23.14
N LYS A 31 -1.89 -4.40 -22.96
CA LYS A 31 -2.18 -3.18 -22.21
C LYS A 31 -2.47 -3.52 -20.74
N ILE A 32 -1.79 -2.87 -19.83
CA ILE A 32 -1.97 -3.03 -18.37
C ILE A 32 -2.68 -1.79 -17.84
N ILE A 33 -3.88 -1.97 -17.29
CA ILE A 33 -4.71 -0.89 -16.76
C ILE A 33 -4.70 -0.96 -15.24
N HIS A 34 -3.93 -0.08 -14.59
CA HIS A 34 -3.93 0.05 -13.14
C HIS A 34 -5.12 0.87 -12.66
N LEU A 35 -5.92 0.30 -11.78
CA LEU A 35 -7.14 0.92 -11.26
C LEU A 35 -6.97 1.25 -9.78
N SER A 36 -7.15 2.52 -9.42
CA SER A 36 -7.18 2.98 -8.03
C SER A 36 -8.27 4.03 -7.82
N THR A 37 -8.85 4.11 -6.63
CA THR A 37 -9.87 5.11 -6.30
C THR A 37 -9.31 6.54 -6.33
N SER A 38 -8.04 6.72 -5.97
CA SER A 38 -7.40 8.02 -5.83
C SER A 38 -6.04 8.05 -6.52
N HIS A 39 -5.63 9.23 -6.99
CA HIS A 39 -4.26 9.52 -7.44
C HIS A 39 -3.29 9.67 -6.26
N THR A 40 -3.80 10.12 -5.13
CA THR A 40 -3.08 10.36 -3.87
C THR A 40 -3.40 9.26 -2.87
N GLY A 41 -2.80 9.26 -1.73
CA GLY A 41 -2.96 8.16 -0.76
C GLY A 41 -2.11 6.93 -1.09
N GLY A 42 -1.86 6.08 -0.12
CA GLY A 42 -0.86 4.99 -0.19
C GLY A 42 -1.03 4.06 -1.40
N ALA A 43 -2.24 3.52 -1.61
CA ALA A 43 -2.54 2.61 -2.72
C ALA A 43 -2.44 3.29 -4.10
N GLY A 44 -2.91 4.54 -4.21
CA GLY A 44 -2.83 5.33 -5.45
C GLY A 44 -1.40 5.65 -5.84
N ILE A 45 -0.58 6.07 -4.88
CA ILE A 45 0.84 6.35 -5.09
C ILE A 45 1.58 5.07 -5.52
N ALA A 46 1.37 3.95 -4.84
CA ALA A 46 1.99 2.67 -5.19
C ALA A 46 1.59 2.20 -6.60
N ALA A 47 0.30 2.26 -6.95
CA ALA A 47 -0.21 1.91 -8.27
C ALA A 47 0.40 2.79 -9.39
N ARG A 48 0.50 4.08 -9.15
CA ARG A 48 1.06 5.04 -10.10
C ARG A 48 2.56 4.81 -10.32
N ARG A 49 3.33 4.60 -9.24
CA ARG A 49 4.77 4.29 -9.32
C ARG A 49 5.02 2.99 -10.08
N LEU A 50 4.24 1.96 -9.82
CA LEU A 50 4.32 0.70 -10.57
C LEU A 50 4.00 0.92 -12.05
N SER A 51 2.93 1.67 -12.37
CA SER A 51 2.60 1.99 -13.76
C SER A 51 3.68 2.81 -14.46
N GLN A 52 4.34 3.75 -13.77
CA GLN A 52 5.45 4.52 -14.29
C GLN A 52 6.68 3.63 -14.54
N PHE A 53 7.01 2.76 -13.60
CA PHE A 53 8.09 1.78 -13.75
C PHE A 53 7.85 0.87 -14.96
N LEU A 54 6.66 0.31 -15.13
CA LEU A 54 6.36 -0.55 -16.27
C LEU A 54 6.48 0.20 -17.62
N ARG A 55 6.12 1.48 -17.67
CA ARG A 55 6.34 2.31 -18.87
C ARG A 55 7.81 2.54 -19.14
N SER A 56 8.66 2.73 -18.12
CA SER A 56 10.10 2.85 -18.32
C SER A 56 10.75 1.56 -18.85
N GLN A 57 10.02 0.42 -18.69
CA GLN A 57 10.38 -0.89 -19.27
C GLN A 57 9.66 -1.16 -20.60
N GLU A 58 9.20 -0.11 -21.30
CA GLU A 58 8.51 -0.16 -22.60
C GLU A 58 7.19 -0.95 -22.62
N LEU A 59 6.61 -1.25 -21.44
CA LEU A 59 5.30 -1.88 -21.36
C LEU A 59 4.17 -0.86 -21.49
N ASN A 60 3.11 -1.24 -22.20
CA ASN A 60 1.93 -0.40 -22.35
C ASN A 60 1.10 -0.37 -21.07
N SER A 61 1.44 0.54 -20.16
CA SER A 61 0.85 0.67 -18.84
C SER A 61 0.16 2.02 -18.67
N ILE A 62 -1.09 2.01 -18.20
CA ILE A 62 -1.94 3.18 -17.96
C ILE A 62 -2.45 3.15 -16.53
N PHE A 63 -2.30 4.26 -15.81
CA PHE A 63 -2.88 4.44 -14.49
C PHE A 63 -4.22 5.19 -14.58
N VAL A 64 -5.26 4.66 -13.97
CA VAL A 64 -6.63 5.19 -14.01
C VAL A 64 -7.15 5.39 -12.58
N ALA A 65 -7.56 6.61 -12.26
CA ALA A 65 -8.17 6.94 -10.96
C ALA A 65 -9.34 7.91 -11.11
N LEU A 66 -10.05 8.16 -10.02
CA LEU A 66 -11.11 9.18 -10.00
C LEU A 66 -10.49 10.57 -10.05
N GLU A 67 -11.16 11.49 -10.75
CA GLU A 67 -10.79 12.90 -10.82
C GLU A 67 -10.63 13.50 -9.43
N ASP A 68 -9.46 14.10 -9.19
CA ASP A 68 -9.13 14.92 -8.04
C ASP A 68 -8.71 16.31 -8.54
N LYS A 69 -9.44 17.35 -8.14
CA LYS A 69 -9.17 18.73 -8.57
C LYS A 69 -7.83 19.28 -8.06
N SER A 70 -7.31 18.68 -6.99
CA SER A 70 -6.01 19.04 -6.42
C SER A 70 -4.82 18.34 -7.10
N TYR A 71 -5.10 17.44 -8.06
CA TYR A 71 -4.10 16.63 -8.73
C TYR A 71 -4.10 16.86 -10.24
N GLU A 72 -2.95 17.21 -10.79
CA GLU A 72 -2.73 17.32 -12.23
C GLU A 72 -2.31 15.96 -12.80
N THR A 73 -3.05 15.47 -13.79
CA THR A 73 -2.77 14.20 -14.46
C THR A 73 -1.53 14.30 -15.34
N ARG A 74 -0.69 13.26 -15.30
CA ARG A 74 0.57 13.16 -16.05
C ARG A 74 0.40 12.23 -17.25
N GLN A 75 1.41 12.20 -18.11
CA GLN A 75 1.45 11.27 -19.25
C GLN A 75 1.26 9.80 -18.77
N GLY A 76 0.35 9.08 -19.44
CA GLY A 76 -0.02 7.69 -19.08
C GLY A 76 -0.94 7.58 -17.88
N GLU A 77 -1.58 8.67 -17.48
CA GLU A 77 -2.60 8.70 -16.42
C GLU A 77 -3.94 9.16 -16.99
N ILE A 78 -5.03 8.61 -16.48
CA ILE A 78 -6.40 8.98 -16.86
C ILE A 78 -7.20 9.26 -15.59
N SER A 79 -7.78 10.45 -15.55
CA SER A 79 -8.72 10.86 -14.50
C SER A 79 -10.17 10.64 -14.96
N ILE A 80 -10.93 9.87 -14.19
CA ILE A 80 -12.34 9.60 -14.50
C ILE A 80 -13.24 10.53 -13.70
N ARG A 81 -13.98 11.37 -14.41
CA ARG A 81 -14.98 12.26 -13.82
C ARG A 81 -16.24 11.49 -13.45
N ARG A 82 -16.66 11.62 -12.19
CA ARG A 82 -17.97 11.10 -11.74
C ARG A 82 -19.07 12.09 -12.12
N SER A 83 -20.23 11.57 -12.57
CA SER A 83 -21.43 12.38 -12.68
C SER A 83 -21.87 12.93 -11.31
N ILE A 84 -22.60 14.04 -11.30
CA ILE A 84 -23.09 14.66 -10.05
C ILE A 84 -23.89 13.65 -9.23
N THR A 85 -24.81 12.91 -9.86
CA THR A 85 -25.61 11.86 -9.20
C THR A 85 -24.77 10.79 -8.52
N LYS A 86 -23.69 10.33 -9.18
CA LYS A 86 -22.76 9.35 -8.58
C LYS A 86 -21.92 9.95 -7.45
N LYS A 87 -21.53 11.24 -7.54
CA LYS A 87 -20.85 11.94 -6.46
C LYS A 87 -21.72 12.04 -5.22
N THR A 88 -22.98 12.50 -5.39
CA THR A 88 -23.95 12.62 -4.29
C THR A 88 -24.25 11.28 -3.66
N PHE A 89 -24.51 10.24 -4.48
CA PHE A 89 -24.75 8.89 -3.95
C PHE A 89 -23.55 8.31 -3.22
N SER A 90 -22.34 8.52 -3.73
CA SER A 90 -21.10 8.09 -3.05
C SER A 90 -20.92 8.82 -1.72
N LEU A 91 -21.23 10.10 -1.63
CA LEU A 91 -21.18 10.88 -0.38
C LEU A 91 -22.18 10.32 0.64
N ILE A 92 -23.41 10.09 0.23
CA ILE A 92 -24.46 9.50 1.09
C ILE A 92 -23.98 8.15 1.65
N LEU A 93 -23.43 7.26 0.79
CA LEU A 93 -22.90 5.97 1.23
C LEU A 93 -21.71 6.11 2.18
N THR A 94 -20.85 7.09 1.98
CA THR A 94 -19.71 7.37 2.86
C THR A 94 -20.17 7.83 4.23
N LEU A 95 -21.13 8.77 4.28
CA LEU A 95 -21.74 9.24 5.52
C LEU A 95 -22.47 8.10 6.24
N PHE A 96 -23.19 7.26 5.49
CA PHE A 96 -23.89 6.11 6.03
C PHE A 96 -22.91 5.07 6.60
N ASN A 97 -21.82 4.75 5.89
CA ASN A 97 -20.76 3.90 6.43
C ASN A 97 -20.19 4.50 7.74
N LYS A 98 -19.86 5.79 7.75
CA LYS A 98 -19.32 6.48 8.93
C LYS A 98 -20.29 6.47 10.12
N TYR A 99 -21.57 6.64 9.85
CA TYR A 99 -22.61 6.62 10.92
C TYR A 99 -22.84 5.23 11.49
N LEU A 100 -22.81 4.20 10.63
CA LEU A 100 -23.10 2.82 11.03
C LEU A 100 -21.92 2.09 11.66
N THR A 101 -20.71 2.61 11.51
CA THR A 101 -19.51 1.89 11.93
C THR A 101 -18.78 2.61 13.05
N LYS A 102 -18.24 1.84 13.98
CA LYS A 102 -17.43 2.34 15.09
C LYS A 102 -16.02 2.74 14.66
N GLN A 103 -15.60 2.35 13.46
CA GLN A 103 -14.24 2.63 12.93
C GLN A 103 -14.29 3.32 11.56
N THR A 104 -13.36 4.24 11.35
CA THR A 104 -13.23 5.04 10.13
C THR A 104 -12.85 4.22 8.90
N TYR A 105 -12.19 3.06 9.10
CA TYR A 105 -11.62 2.21 8.04
C TYR A 105 -12.45 0.95 7.80
N PHE A 106 -13.75 1.15 7.72
CA PHE A 106 -14.72 0.11 7.43
C PHE A 106 -15.66 0.57 6.31
N SER A 107 -15.85 -0.28 5.31
CA SER A 107 -16.68 0.06 4.15
C SER A 107 -17.47 -1.14 3.65
N VAL A 108 -18.71 -1.23 4.08
CA VAL A 108 -19.65 -2.28 3.64
C VAL A 108 -20.32 -1.89 2.33
N PHE A 109 -20.71 -0.62 2.21
CA PHE A 109 -21.44 -0.11 1.06
C PHE A 109 -20.52 0.72 0.18
N SER A 110 -20.50 0.41 -1.12
CA SER A 110 -19.73 1.16 -2.10
C SER A 110 -20.51 1.40 -3.38
N SER A 111 -20.26 2.53 -4.01
CA SER A 111 -20.77 2.86 -5.33
C SER A 111 -19.78 2.41 -6.41
N SER A 112 -20.24 2.34 -7.69
CA SER A 112 -19.37 2.13 -8.84
C SER A 112 -19.29 3.41 -9.66
N ALA A 113 -18.11 4.05 -9.67
CA ALA A 113 -17.89 5.25 -10.47
C ALA A 113 -17.72 4.92 -11.95
N ILE A 114 -17.04 3.81 -12.28
CA ILE A 114 -16.79 3.34 -13.64
C ILE A 114 -17.83 2.27 -14.00
N ASN A 115 -18.38 2.37 -15.20
CA ASN A 115 -19.24 1.33 -15.73
C ASN A 115 -18.46 0.33 -16.60
N ILE A 116 -19.08 -0.81 -16.92
CA ILE A 116 -18.42 -1.87 -17.67
C ILE A 116 -18.03 -1.42 -19.09
N LYS A 117 -18.82 -0.59 -19.77
CA LYS A 117 -18.52 -0.08 -21.11
C LYS A 117 -17.23 0.77 -21.11
N GLN A 118 -17.05 1.59 -20.08
CA GLN A 118 -15.82 2.37 -19.91
C GLN A 118 -14.60 1.47 -19.65
N LEU A 119 -14.76 0.36 -18.92
CA LEU A 119 -13.65 -0.59 -18.70
C LEU A 119 -13.32 -1.35 -19.99
N THR A 120 -14.31 -1.86 -20.70
CA THR A 120 -14.08 -2.62 -21.94
C THR A 120 -13.60 -1.75 -23.10
N SER A 121 -13.75 -0.42 -23.06
CA SER A 121 -13.17 0.47 -24.06
C SER A 121 -11.64 0.59 -23.99
N PHE A 122 -10.99 0.13 -22.92
CA PHE A 122 -9.53 0.08 -22.85
C PHE A 122 -8.91 -0.97 -23.80
N GLY A 123 -9.64 -2.00 -24.19
CA GLY A 123 -9.19 -3.03 -25.10
C GLY A 123 -9.93 -4.35 -24.91
N SER A 124 -9.63 -5.34 -25.77
CA SER A 124 -10.21 -6.67 -25.71
C SER A 124 -9.64 -7.52 -24.56
N PRO A 125 -10.35 -8.60 -24.16
CA PRO A 125 -9.85 -9.52 -23.14
C PRO A 125 -8.47 -10.13 -23.46
N ASN A 126 -8.20 -10.37 -24.76
CA ASN A 126 -6.94 -10.98 -25.23
C ASN A 126 -5.75 -10.00 -25.27
N SER A 127 -5.98 -8.71 -25.02
CA SER A 127 -4.96 -7.67 -25.11
C SER A 127 -4.90 -6.76 -23.88
N THR A 128 -5.71 -7.01 -22.85
CA THR A 128 -5.83 -6.11 -21.70
C THR A 128 -5.88 -6.86 -20.37
N ILE A 129 -5.03 -6.44 -19.45
CA ILE A 129 -5.02 -6.88 -18.05
C ILE A 129 -5.49 -5.71 -17.18
N PHE A 130 -6.42 -5.98 -16.28
CA PHE A 130 -6.78 -5.02 -15.23
C PHE A 130 -6.01 -5.31 -13.96
N HIS A 131 -5.23 -4.35 -13.47
CA HIS A 131 -4.55 -4.42 -12.19
C HIS A 131 -5.23 -3.50 -11.18
N VAL A 132 -5.91 -4.08 -10.22
CA VAL A 132 -6.74 -3.38 -9.22
C VAL A 132 -5.95 -3.18 -7.93
N HIS A 133 -5.73 -1.94 -7.53
CA HIS A 133 -5.02 -1.56 -6.30
C HIS A 133 -5.97 -1.12 -5.19
N ASN A 134 -6.90 -0.23 -5.53
CA ASN A 134 -8.00 0.16 -4.66
C ASN A 134 -9.26 0.31 -5.49
N TRP A 135 -10.31 -0.41 -5.11
CA TRP A 135 -11.53 -0.49 -5.90
C TRP A 135 -12.75 0.12 -5.21
N PHE A 136 -12.64 0.49 -3.93
CA PHE A 136 -13.74 1.07 -3.17
C PHE A 136 -14.22 2.38 -3.81
N ASN A 137 -15.53 2.54 -4.01
CA ASN A 137 -16.16 3.65 -4.75
C ASN A 137 -15.73 3.83 -6.22
N LEU A 138 -14.86 2.99 -6.74
CA LEU A 138 -14.44 2.98 -8.15
C LEU A 138 -15.17 1.88 -8.92
N LEU A 139 -15.13 0.64 -8.39
CA LEU A 139 -15.72 -0.55 -8.95
C LEU A 139 -16.69 -1.20 -7.96
N SER A 140 -17.63 -1.98 -8.48
CA SER A 140 -18.49 -2.85 -7.69
C SER A 140 -18.06 -4.32 -7.83
N ILE A 141 -18.49 -5.16 -6.90
CA ILE A 141 -18.31 -6.63 -7.01
C ILE A 141 -18.92 -7.15 -8.33
N LYS A 142 -20.04 -6.56 -8.80
CA LYS A 142 -20.66 -6.88 -10.09
C LYS A 142 -19.77 -6.50 -11.28
N SER A 143 -18.94 -5.49 -11.16
CA SER A 143 -17.98 -5.11 -12.22
C SER A 143 -16.91 -6.19 -12.41
N PHE A 144 -16.42 -6.78 -11.34
CA PHE A 144 -15.47 -7.90 -11.39
C PHE A 144 -16.09 -9.13 -12.06
N ASP A 145 -17.31 -9.53 -11.66
CA ASP A 145 -18.01 -10.65 -12.27
C ASP A 145 -18.19 -10.47 -13.79
N LYS A 146 -18.56 -9.26 -14.23
CA LYS A 146 -18.73 -8.96 -15.66
C LYS A 146 -17.40 -9.00 -16.42
N LEU A 147 -16.32 -8.44 -15.88
CA LEU A 147 -15.00 -8.48 -16.53
C LEU A 147 -14.51 -9.91 -16.66
N LEU A 148 -14.56 -10.69 -15.58
CA LEU A 148 -14.11 -12.08 -15.57
C LEU A 148 -14.96 -12.96 -16.49
N LYS A 149 -16.29 -12.77 -16.52
CA LYS A 149 -17.19 -13.44 -17.47
C LYS A 149 -16.86 -13.10 -18.93
N SER A 150 -16.35 -11.91 -19.20
CA SER A 150 -15.90 -11.49 -20.53
C SER A 150 -14.48 -11.97 -20.88
N GLY A 151 -13.81 -12.73 -20.01
CA GLY A 151 -12.50 -13.31 -20.28
C GLY A 151 -11.30 -12.46 -19.86
N TYR A 152 -11.50 -11.29 -19.23
CA TYR A 152 -10.37 -10.46 -18.76
C TYR A 152 -9.61 -11.11 -17.61
N GLN A 153 -8.30 -10.92 -17.60
CA GLN A 153 -7.45 -11.24 -16.46
C GLN A 153 -7.44 -10.07 -15.47
N ILE A 154 -7.53 -10.37 -14.19
CA ILE A 154 -7.50 -9.37 -13.13
C ILE A 154 -6.37 -9.70 -12.14
N ILE A 155 -5.49 -8.73 -11.91
CA ILE A 155 -4.50 -8.74 -10.83
C ILE A 155 -5.06 -7.87 -9.72
N PHE A 156 -5.00 -8.32 -8.47
CA PHE A 156 -5.26 -7.51 -7.29
C PHE A 156 -3.97 -7.34 -6.50
N THR A 157 -3.50 -6.10 -6.30
CA THR A 157 -2.53 -5.80 -5.24
C THR A 157 -3.28 -5.34 -4.01
N LEU A 158 -3.17 -6.10 -2.93
CA LEU A 158 -3.88 -5.82 -1.69
C LEU A 158 -3.09 -4.84 -0.84
N HIS A 159 -3.53 -3.59 -0.80
CA HIS A 159 -2.95 -2.57 0.09
C HIS A 159 -3.55 -2.61 1.50
N ASP A 160 -4.69 -3.28 1.66
CA ASP A 160 -5.40 -3.52 2.91
C ASP A 160 -6.15 -4.87 2.86
N GLN A 161 -6.92 -5.18 3.90
CA GLN A 161 -7.64 -6.43 4.03
C GLN A 161 -9.04 -6.42 3.36
N ARG A 162 -9.44 -5.33 2.73
CA ARG A 162 -10.81 -5.11 2.25
C ARG A 162 -11.31 -6.19 1.29
N LEU A 163 -10.44 -6.81 0.49
CA LEU A 163 -10.83 -7.83 -0.48
C LEU A 163 -11.34 -9.10 0.20
N PHE A 164 -10.66 -9.56 1.26
CA PHE A 164 -10.95 -10.84 1.92
C PHE A 164 -11.69 -10.70 3.26
N THR A 165 -12.19 -9.50 3.55
CA THR A 165 -13.06 -9.23 4.70
C THR A 165 -14.47 -8.85 4.26
N GLY A 166 -15.42 -8.85 5.21
CA GLY A 166 -16.78 -8.40 4.95
C GLY A 166 -16.93 -6.87 4.81
N GLY A 167 -15.87 -6.10 5.11
CA GLY A 167 -15.92 -4.63 5.10
C GLY A 167 -14.71 -3.94 5.71
N CYS A 168 -13.90 -4.63 6.51
CA CYS A 168 -12.76 -4.05 7.19
C CYS A 168 -11.62 -3.79 6.23
N HIS A 169 -11.00 -2.60 6.31
CA HIS A 169 -9.69 -2.32 5.72
C HIS A 169 -8.57 -2.88 6.61
N TYR A 170 -8.78 -2.88 7.92
CA TYR A 170 -7.95 -3.56 8.92
C TYR A 170 -8.86 -4.27 9.92
N SER A 171 -8.64 -5.57 10.10
CA SER A 171 -9.47 -6.39 11.00
C SER A 171 -9.11 -6.18 12.47
N LEU A 172 -7.94 -5.59 12.76
CA LEU A 172 -7.37 -5.47 14.10
C LEU A 172 -7.38 -6.83 14.83
N HIS A 173 -8.10 -6.94 15.93
CA HIS A 173 -8.23 -8.19 16.73
C HIS A 173 -9.33 -9.14 16.24
N CYS A 174 -10.09 -8.77 15.19
CA CYS A 174 -11.19 -9.60 14.68
C CYS A 174 -10.67 -10.67 13.71
N SER A 175 -10.96 -11.94 13.98
CA SER A 175 -10.66 -13.09 13.14
C SER A 175 -11.84 -13.55 12.25
N GLY A 176 -12.95 -12.82 12.22
CA GLY A 176 -14.16 -13.23 11.50
C GLY A 176 -13.96 -13.53 10.01
N PHE A 177 -12.95 -12.95 9.36
CA PHE A 177 -12.59 -13.17 7.96
C PHE A 177 -12.03 -14.59 7.69
N THR A 178 -11.58 -15.31 8.69
CA THR A 178 -11.10 -16.69 8.56
C THR A 178 -12.25 -17.68 8.32
N SER A 179 -13.48 -17.26 8.64
CA SER A 179 -14.71 -18.03 8.38
C SER A 179 -15.59 -17.27 7.37
N LYS A 180 -16.67 -16.67 7.78
CA LYS A 180 -17.61 -15.97 6.87
C LYS A 180 -17.97 -14.57 7.34
N CYS A 181 -17.25 -14.00 8.29
CA CYS A 181 -17.68 -12.82 9.04
C CYS A 181 -19.07 -13.05 9.70
N GLY A 182 -19.81 -12.03 10.06
CA GLY A 182 -21.20 -12.17 10.54
C GLY A 182 -21.41 -11.59 11.90
N ILE A 183 -20.77 -12.10 12.96
CA ILE A 183 -20.73 -11.44 14.25
C ILE A 183 -19.66 -10.36 14.17
N CYS A 184 -20.06 -9.19 13.67
CA CYS A 184 -19.12 -8.12 13.36
C CYS A 184 -19.02 -7.13 14.52
N PRO A 185 -17.85 -6.93 15.14
CA PRO A 185 -17.69 -5.96 16.22
C PRO A 185 -17.88 -4.51 15.77
N GLN A 186 -17.80 -4.26 14.44
CA GLN A 186 -17.97 -2.92 13.84
C GLN A 186 -19.44 -2.59 13.56
N LEU A 187 -20.30 -3.59 13.37
CA LEU A 187 -21.70 -3.43 13.01
C LEU A 187 -22.60 -4.17 14.00
N GLY A 188 -23.57 -3.46 14.58
CA GLY A 188 -24.62 -4.07 15.38
C GLY A 188 -25.60 -4.92 14.55
N PHE A 189 -26.36 -5.78 15.23
CA PHE A 189 -27.49 -6.52 14.64
C PHE A 189 -28.59 -5.52 14.21
N PRO A 190 -29.28 -5.71 13.05
CA PRO A 190 -29.11 -6.77 12.05
C PRO A 190 -28.09 -6.50 10.95
N LEU A 191 -27.36 -5.38 11.01
CA LEU A 191 -26.48 -4.91 9.94
C LEU A 191 -25.22 -5.77 9.75
N ASN A 192 -24.81 -6.48 10.80
CA ASN A 192 -23.69 -7.42 10.76
C ASN A 192 -23.83 -8.50 9.66
N ARG A 193 -25.05 -8.86 9.25
CA ARG A 193 -25.32 -9.82 8.15
C ARG A 193 -24.79 -9.33 6.79
N PHE A 194 -24.63 -8.02 6.60
CA PHE A 194 -24.06 -7.48 5.36
C PHE A 194 -22.60 -7.87 5.17
N THR A 195 -21.83 -8.02 6.24
CA THR A 195 -20.43 -8.45 6.15
C THR A 195 -20.31 -9.87 5.61
N THR A 196 -21.13 -10.81 6.10
CA THR A 196 -21.23 -12.17 5.55
C THR A 196 -21.65 -12.14 4.08
N ARG A 197 -22.70 -11.38 3.75
CA ARG A 197 -23.23 -11.28 2.39
C ARG A 197 -22.17 -10.76 1.40
N ASN A 198 -21.38 -9.75 1.80
CA ASN A 198 -20.32 -9.19 0.96
C ASN A 198 -19.21 -10.21 0.71
N LEU A 199 -18.73 -10.86 1.78
CA LEU A 199 -17.66 -11.87 1.67
C LEU A 199 -18.10 -13.06 0.80
N LEU A 200 -19.31 -13.58 1.00
CA LEU A 200 -19.85 -14.69 0.21
C LEU A 200 -20.04 -14.32 -1.28
N LYS A 201 -20.43 -13.08 -1.59
CA LYS A 201 -20.53 -12.63 -2.99
C LYS A 201 -19.18 -12.64 -3.69
N ILE A 202 -18.14 -12.13 -3.03
CA ILE A 202 -16.77 -12.13 -3.59
C ILE A 202 -16.29 -13.57 -3.74
N SER A 203 -16.50 -14.42 -2.72
CA SER A 203 -16.09 -15.83 -2.75
C SER A 203 -16.68 -16.61 -3.93
N LYS A 204 -17.95 -16.39 -4.25
CA LYS A 204 -18.59 -17.03 -5.43
C LYS A 204 -17.89 -16.67 -6.73
N ILE A 205 -17.48 -15.41 -6.89
CA ILE A 205 -16.78 -14.93 -8.09
C ILE A 205 -15.38 -15.53 -8.14
N PHE A 206 -14.64 -15.49 -7.04
CA PHE A 206 -13.27 -15.99 -6.97
C PHE A 206 -13.20 -17.50 -7.24
N ASN A 207 -14.09 -18.28 -6.64
CA ASN A 207 -14.14 -19.73 -6.88
C ASN A 207 -14.48 -20.05 -8.36
N LYS A 208 -15.34 -19.24 -8.99
CA LYS A 208 -15.75 -19.46 -10.38
C LYS A 208 -14.66 -19.11 -11.39
N TYR A 209 -13.86 -18.08 -11.12
CA TYR A 209 -12.89 -17.51 -12.06
C TYR A 209 -11.45 -17.53 -11.55
N GLN A 210 -11.10 -18.52 -10.72
CA GLN A 210 -9.81 -18.60 -10.05
C GLN A 210 -8.61 -18.51 -11.00
N SER A 211 -8.70 -19.12 -12.18
CA SER A 211 -7.63 -19.11 -13.19
C SER A 211 -7.36 -17.74 -13.83
N GLN A 212 -8.34 -16.81 -13.74
CA GLN A 212 -8.23 -15.47 -14.28
C GLN A 212 -7.84 -14.42 -13.24
N ILE A 213 -7.65 -14.83 -11.98
CA ILE A 213 -7.36 -13.93 -10.86
C ILE A 213 -5.96 -14.19 -10.33
N THR A 214 -5.18 -13.13 -10.16
CA THR A 214 -3.87 -13.16 -9.51
C THR A 214 -3.89 -12.20 -8.33
N ILE A 215 -3.40 -12.64 -7.17
CA ILE A 215 -3.34 -11.84 -5.95
C ILE A 215 -1.89 -11.52 -5.60
N VAL A 216 -1.59 -10.25 -5.40
CA VAL A 216 -0.30 -9.73 -4.94
C VAL A 216 -0.49 -9.07 -3.57
N VAL A 217 0.42 -9.31 -2.66
CA VAL A 217 0.46 -8.68 -1.34
C VAL A 217 1.84 -8.06 -1.09
N PRO A 218 1.92 -6.82 -0.56
CA PRO A 218 3.18 -6.11 -0.41
C PRO A 218 3.90 -6.38 0.93
N SER A 219 3.36 -7.23 1.81
CA SER A 219 4.00 -7.64 3.05
C SER A 219 3.77 -9.12 3.36
N LYS A 220 4.68 -9.76 4.08
CA LYS A 220 4.52 -11.12 4.59
C LYS A 220 3.41 -11.20 5.63
N TRP A 221 3.22 -10.12 6.41
CA TRP A 221 2.09 -10.01 7.33
C TRP A 221 0.76 -10.17 6.61
N LEU A 222 0.53 -9.43 5.51
CA LEU A 222 -0.71 -9.52 4.75
C LEU A 222 -0.81 -10.85 3.99
N LEU A 223 0.32 -11.45 3.57
CA LEU A 223 0.34 -12.80 3.01
C LEU A 223 -0.23 -13.82 4.00
N ASN A 224 0.25 -13.81 5.24
CA ASN A 224 -0.20 -14.73 6.28
C ASN A 224 -1.70 -14.55 6.58
N LEU A 225 -2.17 -13.30 6.71
CA LEU A 225 -3.59 -13.01 6.89
C LEU A 225 -4.44 -13.44 5.70
N SER A 226 -3.98 -13.22 4.47
CA SER A 226 -4.69 -13.63 3.27
C SER A 226 -4.82 -15.15 3.18
N LYS A 227 -3.77 -15.90 3.49
CA LYS A 227 -3.77 -17.36 3.53
C LYS A 227 -4.64 -17.93 4.65
N SER A 228 -4.85 -17.22 5.75
CA SER A 228 -5.77 -17.64 6.80
C SER A 228 -7.25 -17.29 6.50
N SER A 229 -7.51 -16.46 5.47
CA SER A 229 -8.85 -16.00 5.14
C SER A 229 -9.68 -17.08 4.44
N MET A 230 -10.98 -17.09 4.68
CA MET A 230 -11.92 -17.98 3.99
C MET A 230 -11.86 -17.83 2.46
N LEU A 231 -11.63 -16.59 2.00
CA LEU A 231 -11.62 -16.28 0.56
C LEU A 231 -10.36 -16.76 -0.16
N LEU A 232 -9.18 -16.55 0.45
CA LEU A 232 -7.91 -16.66 -0.26
C LEU A 232 -7.04 -17.84 0.18
N LYS A 233 -7.48 -18.64 1.15
CA LYS A 233 -6.69 -19.78 1.68
C LYS A 233 -6.26 -20.78 0.59
N GLU A 234 -7.11 -21.01 -0.41
CA GLU A 234 -6.85 -21.91 -1.55
C GLU A 234 -6.40 -21.16 -2.82
N SER A 235 -6.28 -19.82 -2.75
CA SER A 235 -5.90 -18.99 -3.90
C SER A 235 -4.39 -18.88 -4.00
N PHE A 236 -3.90 -18.71 -5.23
CA PHE A 236 -2.50 -18.34 -5.44
C PHE A 236 -2.29 -16.87 -5.05
N VAL A 237 -1.58 -16.67 -3.93
CA VAL A 237 -1.21 -15.35 -3.43
C VAL A 237 0.31 -15.22 -3.46
N THR A 238 0.82 -14.21 -4.14
CA THR A 238 2.26 -13.94 -4.23
C THR A 238 2.65 -12.69 -3.43
N TYR A 239 3.79 -12.77 -2.74
CA TYR A 239 4.39 -11.64 -2.03
C TYR A 239 5.32 -10.89 -2.96
N ILE A 240 5.00 -9.64 -3.27
CA ILE A 240 5.86 -8.72 -4.00
C ILE A 240 5.68 -7.31 -3.39
N PRO A 241 6.69 -6.76 -2.73
CA PRO A 241 6.64 -5.41 -2.15
C PRO A 241 6.38 -4.33 -3.20
N ASN A 242 5.89 -3.16 -2.75
CA ASN A 242 5.62 -2.02 -3.62
C ASN A 242 6.88 -1.53 -4.34
N VAL A 243 6.70 -1.02 -5.56
CA VAL A 243 7.75 -0.30 -6.31
C VAL A 243 7.76 1.17 -5.89
N HIS A 244 8.96 1.71 -5.71
CA HIS A 244 9.17 3.12 -5.30
C HIS A 244 9.83 3.96 -6.40
N PHE A 245 9.65 3.56 -7.66
CA PHE A 245 10.21 4.18 -8.86
C PHE A 245 10.00 5.69 -8.91
N GLY A 246 11.05 6.40 -9.28
CA GLY A 246 11.06 7.86 -9.43
C GLY A 246 11.16 8.65 -8.12
N PHE A 247 11.26 7.96 -6.97
CA PHE A 247 11.51 8.62 -5.68
C PHE A 247 12.99 8.88 -5.43
N GLU A 248 13.87 8.06 -6.01
CA GLU A 248 15.34 8.14 -5.91
C GLU A 248 15.93 9.46 -6.44
N ILE A 249 15.14 10.21 -7.24
CA ILE A 249 15.54 11.51 -7.80
C ILE A 249 15.56 12.62 -6.74
N LEU A 250 15.01 12.37 -5.54
CA LEU A 250 15.05 13.29 -4.43
C LEU A 250 16.40 13.12 -3.70
N THR A 251 17.49 13.66 -4.29
CA THR A 251 18.77 13.71 -3.60
C THR A 251 18.63 14.49 -2.30
N ARG A 252 18.99 13.85 -1.20
CA ARG A 252 19.10 14.49 0.10
C ARG A 252 20.47 15.17 0.16
N GLU A 253 20.49 16.50 0.31
CA GLU A 253 21.66 17.17 0.84
C GLU A 253 21.73 16.86 2.33
N ARG A 254 22.68 16.01 2.71
CA ARG A 254 22.83 15.56 4.11
C ARG A 254 23.30 16.71 4.97
N GLY A 255 22.38 17.18 5.84
CA GLY A 255 22.81 17.78 7.08
C GLY A 255 23.34 16.68 8.02
N ASN A 256 24.46 16.88 8.69
CA ASN A 256 24.97 15.95 9.71
C ASN A 256 23.89 15.69 10.75
N ILE A 257 23.68 14.42 11.12
CA ILE A 257 22.88 14.06 12.29
C ILE A 257 23.45 14.83 13.49
N PRO A 258 22.62 15.36 14.41
CA PRO A 258 23.13 16.14 15.53
C PRO A 258 24.08 15.31 16.36
N THR A 259 25.36 15.65 16.33
CA THR A 259 26.41 15.01 17.11
C THR A 259 26.66 15.72 18.45
N SER A 260 25.99 16.84 18.70
CA SER A 260 26.15 17.63 19.91
C SER A 260 24.87 17.65 20.73
N ALA A 261 25.02 17.55 22.05
CA ALA A 261 23.94 17.61 23.06
C ALA A 261 23.06 18.90 23.00
N ASN A 262 23.46 19.90 22.21
CA ASN A 262 22.78 21.19 22.10
C ASN A 262 21.93 21.36 20.86
N LYS A 263 21.82 20.37 19.97
CA LYS A 263 20.98 20.47 18.75
C LYS A 263 19.64 19.77 18.98
N SER A 264 18.54 20.50 18.73
CA SER A 264 17.17 19.97 18.80
C SER A 264 16.99 18.82 17.82
N LEU A 265 16.53 17.65 18.31
CA LEU A 265 16.16 16.50 17.49
C LEU A 265 14.93 16.84 16.63
N THR A 266 14.99 16.57 15.32
CA THR A 266 13.89 16.85 14.40
C THR A 266 13.22 15.55 13.94
N LEU A 267 11.95 15.35 14.31
CA LEU A 267 11.13 14.20 13.95
C LEU A 267 10.18 14.56 12.82
N GLY A 268 10.22 13.77 11.74
CA GLY A 268 9.31 13.91 10.61
C GLY A 268 8.04 13.09 10.80
N ILE A 269 6.87 13.68 10.59
CA ILE A 269 5.58 13.01 10.66
C ILE A 269 4.93 13.06 9.29
N ALA A 270 4.73 11.88 8.69
CA ALA A 270 4.24 11.75 7.32
C ALA A 270 2.72 11.54 7.20
N ASN A 271 1.95 11.76 8.27
CA ASN A 271 0.49 11.63 8.25
C ASN A 271 -0.15 12.79 7.49
N VAL A 272 -0.90 12.45 6.42
CA VAL A 272 -1.65 13.43 5.62
C VAL A 272 -2.95 13.84 6.34
N GLU A 273 -3.60 12.91 7.02
CA GLU A 273 -4.85 13.15 7.76
C GLU A 273 -4.55 13.73 9.15
N LYS A 274 -5.19 14.90 9.45
CA LYS A 274 -5.02 15.58 10.74
C LYS A 274 -5.59 14.79 11.94
N THR A 275 -6.55 13.88 11.71
CA THR A 275 -7.30 13.21 12.77
C THR A 275 -7.50 11.72 12.43
N SER A 276 -6.41 10.97 12.32
CA SER A 276 -6.49 9.54 12.03
C SER A 276 -6.01 8.71 13.22
N ASN A 277 -6.93 8.20 14.02
CA ASN A 277 -6.59 7.30 15.13
C ASN A 277 -5.81 6.07 14.66
N LEU A 278 -6.10 5.56 13.44
CA LEU A 278 -5.36 4.42 12.89
C LEU A 278 -3.89 4.75 12.62
N LYS A 279 -3.61 5.99 12.22
CA LYS A 279 -2.25 6.49 11.96
C LYS A 279 -1.59 7.09 13.20
N GLY A 280 -2.24 7.03 14.36
CA GLY A 280 -1.68 7.43 15.64
C GLY A 280 -1.44 8.94 15.80
N THR A 281 -2.24 9.79 15.15
CA THR A 281 -2.11 11.24 15.31
C THR A 281 -2.31 11.67 16.76
N ASP A 282 -3.24 11.06 17.45
CA ASP A 282 -3.49 11.25 18.88
C ASP A 282 -2.32 10.82 19.77
N LEU A 283 -1.55 9.79 19.36
CA LEU A 283 -0.34 9.36 20.07
C LEU A 283 0.79 10.39 19.89
N VAL A 284 0.90 10.98 18.72
CA VAL A 284 1.86 12.07 18.47
C VAL A 284 1.52 13.29 19.32
N ASP A 285 0.25 13.68 19.40
CA ASP A 285 -0.19 14.82 20.22
C ASP A 285 0.11 14.58 21.73
N GLN A 286 -0.10 13.36 22.23
CA GLN A 286 0.24 12.97 23.60
C GLN A 286 1.78 12.99 23.83
N LEU A 287 2.55 12.51 22.84
CA LEU A 287 4.02 12.54 22.91
C LEU A 287 4.56 13.96 23.01
N ILE A 288 4.02 14.90 22.20
CA ILE A 288 4.41 16.31 22.24
C ILE A 288 4.19 16.89 23.62
N LEU A 289 3.02 16.69 24.22
CA LEU A 289 2.71 17.18 25.57
C LEU A 289 3.67 16.65 26.63
N LYS A 290 4.10 15.39 26.52
CA LYS A 290 5.07 14.79 27.44
C LYS A 290 6.49 15.36 27.25
N LEU A 291 6.94 15.50 26.01
CA LEU A 291 8.25 16.09 25.71
C LEU A 291 8.35 17.53 26.21
N ASP A 292 7.29 18.33 26.06
CA ASP A 292 7.21 19.69 26.58
C ASP A 292 7.30 19.70 28.12
N SER A 293 6.60 18.78 28.79
CA SER A 293 6.62 18.67 30.26
C SER A 293 8.01 18.28 30.80
N GLU A 294 8.79 17.52 30.04
CA GLU A 294 10.16 17.11 30.37
C GLU A 294 11.24 18.08 29.87
N LYS A 295 10.85 19.16 29.19
CA LYS A 295 11.77 20.15 28.59
C LYS A 295 12.79 19.52 27.61
N LEU A 296 12.40 18.43 26.93
CA LEU A 296 13.23 17.80 25.89
C LEU A 296 13.06 18.57 24.57
N SER A 297 14.17 19.18 24.11
CA SER A 297 14.17 19.98 22.88
C SER A 297 14.00 19.10 21.63
N THR A 298 12.76 18.92 21.19
CA THR A 298 12.40 18.13 20.01
C THR A 298 11.54 18.96 19.06
N LYS A 299 11.90 18.98 17.79
CA LYS A 299 11.13 19.66 16.72
C LYS A 299 10.32 18.65 15.93
N PHE A 300 9.07 18.98 15.61
CA PHE A 300 8.19 18.17 14.76
C PHE A 300 7.94 18.86 13.43
N LEU A 301 8.17 18.12 12.34
CA LEU A 301 7.84 18.56 10.98
C LEU A 301 6.80 17.63 10.38
N TYR A 302 5.75 18.21 9.80
CA TYR A 302 4.66 17.45 9.19
C TYR A 302 4.77 17.48 7.67
N LEU A 303 4.83 16.33 7.03
CA LEU A 303 4.90 16.19 5.57
C LEU A 303 3.76 16.95 4.86
N ARG A 304 2.58 16.99 5.45
CA ARG A 304 1.42 17.71 4.90
C ARG A 304 1.65 19.22 4.70
N ASP A 305 2.53 19.83 5.49
CA ASP A 305 2.84 21.26 5.42
C ASP A 305 3.80 21.56 4.25
N PHE A 306 4.49 20.55 3.75
CA PHE A 306 5.44 20.60 2.64
C PHE A 306 4.87 20.08 1.30
N ASN A 307 3.69 19.48 1.29
CA ASN A 307 3.19 18.68 0.15
C ASN A 307 2.59 19.50 -1.00
N LYS A 308 3.01 20.78 -1.19
CA LYS A 308 2.48 21.63 -2.25
C LYS A 308 3.25 21.56 -3.57
N ASN A 309 4.54 21.21 -3.54
CA ASN A 309 5.36 21.00 -4.72
C ASN A 309 6.57 20.07 -4.42
N LYS A 310 7.30 19.66 -5.48
CA LYS A 310 8.43 18.71 -5.36
C LYS A 310 9.60 19.28 -4.55
N LEU A 311 9.89 20.57 -4.65
CA LEU A 311 10.96 21.25 -3.91
C LEU A 311 10.66 21.25 -2.40
N ASN A 312 9.41 21.48 -2.04
CA ASN A 312 8.99 21.44 -0.64
C ASN A 312 9.10 20.03 -0.03
N LEU A 313 8.83 18.99 -0.84
CA LEU A 313 8.97 17.60 -0.39
C LEU A 313 10.44 17.25 -0.09
N THR A 314 11.37 17.65 -0.97
CA THR A 314 12.81 17.48 -0.74
C THR A 314 13.25 18.19 0.54
N SER A 315 12.76 19.41 0.77
CA SER A 315 13.05 20.19 1.98
C SER A 315 12.56 19.51 3.27
N PHE A 316 11.41 18.84 3.25
CA PHE A 316 10.95 18.05 4.40
C PHE A 316 11.96 16.95 4.75
N TRP A 317 12.30 16.11 3.76
CA TRP A 317 13.20 14.97 3.98
C TRP A 317 14.62 15.37 4.36
N ALA A 318 15.10 16.54 3.90
CA ALA A 318 16.44 17.05 4.25
C ALA A 318 16.54 17.59 5.70
N GLN A 319 15.41 17.94 6.30
CA GLN A 319 15.40 18.57 7.63
C GLN A 319 15.11 17.60 8.78
N ILE A 320 14.70 16.37 8.52
CA ILE A 320 14.37 15.41 9.58
C ILE A 320 15.54 14.49 9.92
N ASP A 321 15.74 14.24 11.19
CA ASP A 321 16.72 13.27 11.69
C ASP A 321 16.14 11.85 11.70
N PHE A 322 14.87 11.70 12.08
CA PHE A 322 14.12 10.44 12.07
C PHE A 322 12.73 10.63 11.51
N LEU A 323 12.23 9.58 10.83
CA LEU A 323 10.80 9.48 10.52
C LEU A 323 10.07 8.81 11.69
N LEU A 324 9.00 9.44 12.20
CA LEU A 324 8.15 8.91 13.27
C LEU A 324 6.84 8.38 12.70
N VAL A 325 6.51 7.09 12.97
CA VAL A 325 5.30 6.40 12.48
C VAL A 325 4.62 5.64 13.61
N LEU A 326 3.70 6.27 14.33
CA LEU A 326 2.98 5.67 15.47
C LEU A 326 1.63 5.07 15.04
N SER A 327 1.59 4.35 13.93
CA SER A 327 0.38 3.71 13.42
C SER A 327 -0.11 2.57 14.33
N ARG A 328 -1.44 2.42 14.49
CA ARG A 328 -2.07 1.26 15.16
C ARG A 328 -2.25 0.07 14.22
N ALA A 329 -2.26 0.31 12.92
CA ALA A 329 -2.20 -0.72 11.89
C ALA A 329 -1.70 -0.12 10.58
N ASP A 330 -0.81 -0.84 9.91
CA ASP A 330 -0.37 -0.54 8.55
C ASP A 330 0.12 -1.81 7.87
N ASN A 331 0.01 -1.85 6.55
CA ASN A 331 0.45 -3.00 5.77
C ASN A 331 1.90 -2.82 5.27
N SER A 332 2.13 -1.78 4.46
CA SER A 332 3.44 -1.45 3.89
C SER A 332 3.45 0.05 3.60
N PRO A 333 3.71 0.88 4.62
CA PRO A 333 3.64 2.33 4.50
C PRO A 333 4.73 2.87 3.57
N ASN A 334 4.32 3.52 2.47
CA ASN A 334 5.24 4.09 1.48
C ASN A 334 6.27 5.03 2.11
N VAL A 335 5.88 5.76 3.15
CA VAL A 335 6.76 6.74 3.82
C VAL A 335 7.96 6.10 4.52
N ILE A 336 7.83 4.87 5.01
CA ILE A 336 8.98 4.12 5.57
C ILE A 336 9.94 3.77 4.43
N HIS A 337 9.42 3.27 3.31
CA HIS A 337 10.23 2.98 2.14
C HIS A 337 10.92 4.25 1.62
N GLU A 338 10.21 5.37 1.57
CA GLU A 338 10.74 6.69 1.17
C GLU A 338 11.88 7.15 2.09
N ALA A 339 11.72 7.01 3.40
CA ALA A 339 12.76 7.31 4.38
C ALA A 339 14.01 6.42 4.17
N LYS A 340 13.81 5.12 3.93
CA LYS A 340 14.91 4.18 3.70
C LYS A 340 15.72 4.49 2.44
N ILE A 341 15.04 4.84 1.32
CA ILE A 341 15.70 5.27 0.08
C ILE A 341 16.58 6.49 0.33
N LEU A 342 16.18 7.36 1.25
CA LEU A 342 16.91 8.59 1.60
C LEU A 342 17.88 8.43 2.77
N GLY A 343 18.11 7.21 3.25
CA GLY A 343 19.01 6.93 4.35
C GLY A 343 18.54 7.47 5.70
N ILE A 344 17.23 7.67 5.89
CA ILE A 344 16.65 8.21 7.11
C ILE A 344 16.21 7.06 8.03
N PRO A 345 16.71 6.99 9.28
CA PRO A 345 16.27 6.01 10.24
C PRO A 345 14.81 6.25 10.68
N VAL A 346 14.15 5.20 11.16
CA VAL A 346 12.71 5.22 11.46
C VAL A 346 12.47 4.82 12.92
N ILE A 347 11.57 5.54 13.57
CA ILE A 347 10.97 5.17 14.86
C ILE A 347 9.51 4.80 14.55
N ALA A 348 9.11 3.53 14.72
CA ALA A 348 7.76 3.13 14.40
C ALA A 348 7.22 2.03 15.29
N THR A 349 5.89 2.02 15.47
CA THR A 349 5.17 0.96 16.19
C THR A 349 5.30 -0.39 15.50
N SER A 350 5.47 -1.46 16.28
CA SER A 350 5.62 -2.84 15.80
C SER A 350 4.27 -3.46 15.42
N VAL A 351 3.61 -2.90 14.39
CA VAL A 351 2.29 -3.35 13.93
C VAL A 351 2.30 -3.71 12.44
N GLY A 352 1.49 -4.72 12.09
CA GLY A 352 1.28 -5.10 10.71
C GLY A 352 2.57 -5.46 9.97
N GLY A 353 2.72 -4.95 8.75
CA GLY A 353 3.93 -5.14 7.94
C GLY A 353 5.06 -4.15 8.22
N ILE A 354 4.89 -3.21 9.16
CA ILE A 354 5.95 -2.27 9.55
C ILE A 354 7.18 -3.03 10.09
N THR A 355 6.97 -4.08 10.89
CA THR A 355 8.04 -4.88 11.48
C THR A 355 9.00 -5.50 10.46
N GLU A 356 8.52 -5.74 9.24
CA GLU A 356 9.31 -6.32 8.15
C GLU A 356 10.23 -5.31 7.46
N LEU A 357 9.95 -4.01 7.64
CA LEU A 357 10.62 -2.90 6.96
C LEU A 357 11.75 -2.30 7.79
N LEU A 358 11.80 -2.60 9.09
CA LEU A 358 12.74 -1.99 10.03
C LEU A 358 13.92 -2.90 10.33
N ASN A 359 15.10 -2.29 10.40
CA ASN A 359 16.36 -2.95 10.75
C ASN A 359 16.82 -2.45 12.11
N LYS A 360 16.95 -3.37 13.08
CA LYS A 360 17.31 -3.08 14.47
C LYS A 360 18.68 -2.39 14.64
N ASN A 361 19.52 -2.39 13.62
CA ASN A 361 20.84 -1.74 13.68
C ASN A 361 20.76 -0.21 13.64
N TYR A 362 19.65 0.36 13.13
CA TYR A 362 19.49 1.80 12.96
C TYR A 362 18.05 2.30 13.10
N ASP A 363 17.07 1.40 13.23
CA ASP A 363 15.66 1.74 13.45
C ASP A 363 15.20 1.34 14.86
N PHE A 364 14.12 1.97 15.31
CA PHE A 364 13.53 1.70 16.61
C PHE A 364 12.11 1.17 16.45
N LEU A 365 11.88 -0.07 16.90
CA LEU A 365 10.56 -0.67 17.01
C LEU A 365 9.94 -0.32 18.36
N ILE A 366 8.78 0.32 18.31
CA ILE A 366 8.03 0.80 19.47
C ILE A 366 6.91 -0.20 19.81
N ASN A 367 6.78 -0.51 21.10
CA ASN A 367 5.66 -1.32 21.58
C ASN A 367 4.33 -0.56 21.38
N PRO A 368 3.36 -1.10 20.60
CA PRO A 368 2.09 -0.42 20.34
C PRO A 368 1.22 -0.22 21.58
N GLU A 369 1.36 -1.05 22.63
CA GLU A 369 0.59 -0.93 23.88
C GLU A 369 1.05 0.27 24.71
N ASP A 370 2.36 0.61 24.66
CA ASP A 370 2.99 1.71 25.40
C ASP A 370 3.62 2.74 24.46
N ALA A 371 3.01 2.98 23.31
CA ALA A 371 3.65 3.68 22.19
C ALA A 371 4.25 5.04 22.56
N VAL A 372 3.60 5.82 23.42
CA VAL A 372 4.07 7.14 23.82
C VAL A 372 5.27 7.03 24.75
N GLU A 373 5.20 6.19 25.79
CA GLU A 373 6.28 6.02 26.77
C GLU A 373 7.51 5.38 26.14
N ASP A 374 7.31 4.38 25.29
CA ASP A 374 8.41 3.71 24.63
C ASP A 374 9.12 4.65 23.62
N THR A 375 8.36 5.47 22.88
CA THR A 375 8.90 6.51 22.00
C THR A 375 9.69 7.54 22.82
N LEU A 376 9.16 7.99 23.96
CA LEU A 376 9.82 8.93 24.84
C LEU A 376 11.18 8.37 25.36
N ARG A 377 11.20 7.09 25.73
CA ARG A 377 12.44 6.39 26.15
C ARG A 377 13.47 6.36 25.02
N VAL A 378 13.03 6.07 23.78
CA VAL A 378 13.91 6.09 22.59
C VAL A 378 14.47 7.49 22.36
N ILE A 379 13.66 8.53 22.44
CA ILE A 379 14.10 9.93 22.25
C ILE A 379 15.13 10.33 23.31
N ARG A 380 14.93 9.98 24.58
CA ARG A 380 15.92 10.22 25.64
C ARG A 380 17.26 9.53 25.36
N ASN A 381 17.21 8.26 24.92
CA ASN A 381 18.40 7.50 24.57
C ASN A 381 19.14 8.11 23.37
N ILE A 382 18.43 8.50 22.31
CA ILE A 382 19.03 9.18 21.15
C ILE A 382 19.71 10.48 21.56
N SER A 383 19.08 11.26 22.44
CA SER A 383 19.63 12.54 22.92
C SER A 383 20.87 12.37 23.78
N SER A 384 21.07 11.20 24.42
CA SER A 384 22.24 10.88 25.26
C SER A 384 23.36 10.16 24.49
N MET A 385 23.10 9.62 23.30
CA MET A 385 24.08 8.86 22.52
C MET A 385 24.71 9.71 21.41
N GLN A 386 26.03 9.54 21.19
CA GLN A 386 26.67 9.94 19.94
C GLN A 386 26.23 8.93 18.82
N MET A 387 25.23 9.27 18.04
CA MET A 387 24.82 8.41 16.93
C MET A 387 25.83 8.49 15.79
N THR A 388 26.32 7.34 15.34
CA THR A 388 27.10 7.22 14.11
C THR A 388 26.20 7.44 12.90
N ASP A 389 26.72 8.12 11.87
CA ASP A 389 25.98 8.30 10.59
C ASP A 389 25.77 6.94 9.91
N SER A 390 24.55 6.42 10.00
CA SER A 390 24.14 5.16 9.37
C SER A 390 23.48 5.35 7.98
N SER A 391 23.38 6.58 7.49
CA SER A 391 22.62 6.93 6.28
C SER A 391 23.07 6.16 5.04
N SER A 392 24.39 6.11 4.77
CA SER A 392 24.94 5.39 3.62
C SER A 392 24.65 3.89 3.67
N ARG A 393 24.70 3.29 4.86
CA ARG A 393 24.39 1.87 5.07
C ARG A 393 22.90 1.59 4.85
N ILE A 394 22.01 2.46 5.34
CA ILE A 394 20.57 2.36 5.13
C ILE A 394 20.24 2.43 3.64
N GLU A 395 20.79 3.40 2.91
CA GLU A 395 20.59 3.57 1.48
C GLU A 395 21.06 2.34 0.69
N GLN A 396 22.23 1.80 1.02
CA GLN A 396 22.81 0.64 0.34
C GLN A 396 21.96 -0.62 0.56
N ASP A 397 21.57 -0.90 1.80
CA ASP A 397 20.73 -2.04 2.15
C ASP A 397 19.39 -1.97 1.40
N TYR A 398 18.81 -0.79 1.29
CA TYR A 398 17.49 -0.62 0.69
C TYR A 398 17.49 -0.53 -0.84
N SER A 399 18.53 0.00 -1.46
CA SER A 399 18.68 0.09 -2.93
C SER A 399 18.64 -1.29 -3.58
N SER A 400 19.30 -2.28 -2.99
CA SER A 400 19.30 -3.66 -3.47
C SER A 400 17.91 -4.29 -3.43
N LEU A 401 17.15 -4.05 -2.34
CA LEU A 401 15.78 -4.53 -2.19
C LEU A 401 14.80 -3.86 -3.18
N SER A 402 14.96 -2.57 -3.44
CA SER A 402 14.12 -1.84 -4.41
C SER A 402 14.25 -2.43 -5.82
N LYS A 403 15.47 -2.66 -6.29
CA LYS A 403 15.73 -3.29 -7.60
C LYS A 403 15.15 -4.70 -7.70
N LEU A 404 15.24 -5.50 -6.63
CA LEU A 404 14.63 -6.83 -6.58
C LEU A 404 13.10 -6.76 -6.68
N ASN A 405 12.46 -5.80 -6.02
CA ASN A 405 11.01 -5.61 -6.08
C ASN A 405 10.55 -5.24 -7.49
N GLU A 406 11.29 -4.38 -8.18
CA GLU A 406 11.05 -4.00 -9.58
C GLU A 406 11.15 -5.22 -10.51
N SER A 407 12.20 -6.01 -10.36
CA SER A 407 12.41 -7.25 -11.13
C SER A 407 11.28 -8.26 -10.89
N ASN A 408 10.85 -8.46 -9.65
CA ASN A 408 9.76 -9.38 -9.31
C ASN A 408 8.42 -8.96 -9.94
N HIS A 409 8.11 -7.67 -9.98
CA HIS A 409 6.93 -7.17 -10.68
C HIS A 409 7.01 -7.42 -12.18
N LEU A 410 8.16 -7.15 -12.81
CA LEU A 410 8.35 -7.38 -14.24
C LEU A 410 8.16 -8.86 -14.60
N GLU A 411 8.74 -9.76 -13.83
CA GLU A 411 8.57 -11.21 -14.04
C GLU A 411 7.12 -11.68 -13.84
N LEU A 412 6.39 -11.11 -12.87
CA LEU A 412 4.97 -11.40 -12.71
C LEU A 412 4.19 -11.07 -13.99
N TYR A 413 4.40 -9.90 -14.58
CA TYR A 413 3.71 -9.53 -15.80
C TYR A 413 4.12 -10.38 -16.99
N LYS A 414 5.40 -10.72 -17.15
CA LYS A 414 5.86 -11.65 -18.19
C LYS A 414 5.18 -13.01 -18.07
N LEU A 415 5.06 -13.54 -16.84
CA LEU A 415 4.39 -14.83 -16.59
C LEU A 415 2.89 -14.76 -16.95
N ILE A 416 2.20 -13.69 -16.56
CA ILE A 416 0.78 -13.51 -16.90
C ILE A 416 0.63 -13.36 -18.43
N CYS A 417 1.46 -12.57 -19.09
CA CYS A 417 1.43 -12.42 -20.55
C CYS A 417 1.66 -13.75 -21.27
N LYS A 418 2.59 -14.61 -20.80
CA LYS A 418 2.80 -15.95 -21.36
C LYS A 418 1.58 -16.86 -21.21
N ARG A 419 0.80 -16.71 -20.13
CA ARG A 419 -0.48 -17.46 -20.00
C ARG A 419 -1.52 -17.02 -21.04
N PHE A 420 -1.57 -15.75 -21.42
CA PHE A 420 -2.44 -15.27 -22.49
C PHE A 420 -2.15 -15.95 -23.83
N LEU A 421 -0.86 -16.11 -24.18
CA LEU A 421 -0.43 -16.71 -25.44
C LEU A 421 -0.70 -18.20 -25.55
N LYS A 422 -0.90 -18.90 -24.43
CA LYS A 422 -1.21 -20.35 -24.41
C LYS A 422 -2.70 -20.66 -24.48
N VAL A 423 -3.56 -19.67 -24.32
CA VAL A 423 -5.02 -19.78 -24.29
C VAL A 423 -5.63 -19.26 -25.60
N SER A 424 -4.86 -18.54 -26.41
CA SER A 424 -5.19 -18.13 -27.79
C SER A 424 -4.64 -19.13 -28.80
#